data_91298ce88a1a2ce34ec633da9758853b
#
_entry.id   91298ce88a1a2ce34ec633da9758853b
#
_cell.length_a   1.000
_cell.length_b   1.000
_cell.length_c   1.000
_cell.angle_alpha   90.00
_cell.angle_beta   90.00
_cell.angle_gamma   90.00
#
_symmetry.space_group_name_H-M   'P 1'
#
loop_
_entity.id
_entity.type
_entity.pdbx_description
1 polymer ?
#
loop_
_entity_poly.entity_id
_entity_poly.type
_entity_poly.pdbx_seq_one_letter_code
_entity_poly.pdbx_strand_id
1 'polypeptide(L)'
;MKPNLFISTSRVEEQAQQAGRMPGRRTAQVTGMEPLDRQVWRMTICDPYLAAHAPAGAFINLYSADRMTMMPRPFGISRVLEGEQIEIIFAVVGQGTYEFSRLQPGMAVDLLGPLGHGFDLGKPADYLLVGGGLGVPPLIRAAQCLQGRSGVRTTALLGYRDHRFADAIMGPLTDRLESIDNASGDVITLLDRVRGDIDPERTIILTCGPLPMMRAVAAWARQTGLPAQCCMESRMGCGYGTCVACVVDTVDGRLKVCKDGPVFAADRLIWDAGEDKKEAR
;
A
#
# COMPACT_ATOMS: atom_id res chain seq x y z
N MET A 1 -17.71 40.90 12.66
CA MET A 1 -17.59 39.48 12.93
C MET A 1 -17.49 38.77 11.60
N LYS A 2 -16.31 38.28 11.21
CA LYS A 2 -16.16 37.45 10.00
C LYS A 2 -16.69 36.05 10.32
N PRO A 3 -17.54 35.45 9.50
CA PRO A 3 -18.03 34.11 9.77
C PRO A 3 -16.82 33.13 9.77
N ASN A 4 -16.80 32.30 10.79
CA ASN A 4 -15.79 31.25 10.92
C ASN A 4 -16.02 30.24 9.79
N LEU A 5 -15.20 30.29 8.74
CA LEU A 5 -15.32 29.46 7.53
C LEU A 5 -14.76 28.03 7.71
N PHE A 6 -14.40 27.65 8.91
CA PHE A 6 -13.98 26.28 9.20
C PHE A 6 -15.20 25.43 9.54
N ILE A 7 -15.68 24.68 8.55
CA ILE A 7 -16.60 23.58 8.79
C ILE A 7 -15.81 22.59 9.65
N SER A 8 -16.35 22.24 10.84
CA SER A 8 -15.73 21.21 11.69
C SER A 8 -15.62 19.90 10.90
N THR A 9 -14.53 19.16 11.08
CA THR A 9 -14.30 17.84 10.44
C THR A 9 -15.49 16.91 10.62
N SER A 10 -16.09 16.85 11.81
CA SER A 10 -17.29 16.07 12.11
C SER A 10 -18.47 16.38 11.19
N ARG A 11 -18.69 17.64 10.85
CA ARG A 11 -19.80 18.04 9.97
C ARG A 11 -19.58 17.63 8.51
N VAL A 12 -18.33 17.62 8.04
CA VAL A 12 -17.99 17.14 6.69
C VAL A 12 -18.16 15.63 6.62
N GLU A 13 -17.75 14.92 7.65
CA GLU A 13 -17.92 13.47 7.78
C GLU A 13 -19.38 13.06 7.84
N GLU A 14 -20.19 13.72 8.66
CA GLU A 14 -21.64 13.50 8.74
C GLU A 14 -22.33 13.74 7.38
N GLN A 15 -21.99 14.82 6.70
CA GLN A 15 -22.54 15.12 5.37
C GLN A 15 -22.09 14.12 4.31
N ALA A 16 -20.84 13.65 4.35
CA ALA A 16 -20.35 12.64 3.43
C ALA A 16 -21.01 11.29 3.67
N GLN A 17 -21.19 10.88 4.94
CA GLN A 17 -21.91 9.67 5.33
C GLN A 17 -23.38 9.72 4.90
N GLN A 18 -24.07 10.84 5.16
CA GLN A 18 -25.47 11.03 4.75
C GLN A 18 -25.62 10.98 3.23
N ALA A 19 -24.62 11.44 2.49
CA ALA A 19 -24.59 11.41 1.04
C ALA A 19 -24.06 10.08 0.46
N GLY A 20 -23.66 9.11 1.29
CA GLY A 20 -22.99 7.87 0.85
C GLY A 20 -21.65 8.12 0.15
N ARG A 21 -20.97 9.19 0.48
CA ARG A 21 -19.72 9.61 -0.16
C ARG A 21 -18.56 9.56 0.82
N MET A 22 -17.35 9.31 0.29
CA MET A 22 -16.12 9.44 1.05
C MET A 22 -15.93 10.89 1.53
N PRO A 23 -15.53 11.12 2.80
CA PRO A 23 -15.19 12.45 3.28
C PRO A 23 -14.11 13.09 2.42
N GLY A 24 -14.16 14.40 2.26
CA GLY A 24 -13.14 15.16 1.57
C GLY A 24 -11.81 15.19 2.33
N ARG A 25 -10.90 16.08 1.89
CA ARG A 25 -9.67 16.38 2.64
C ARG A 25 -10.04 16.88 4.03
N ARG A 26 -9.43 16.28 5.05
CA ARG A 26 -9.70 16.54 6.46
C ARG A 26 -8.44 16.53 7.29
N THR A 27 -8.51 17.09 8.47
CA THR A 27 -7.42 17.09 9.43
C THR A 27 -7.60 15.94 10.41
N ALA A 28 -6.56 15.14 10.61
CA ALA A 28 -6.49 14.06 11.58
C ALA A 28 -5.34 14.29 12.56
N GLN A 29 -5.32 13.55 13.66
CA GLN A 29 -4.28 13.66 14.67
C GLN A 29 -3.28 12.53 14.53
N VAL A 30 -1.99 12.87 14.52
CA VAL A 30 -0.90 11.91 14.68
C VAL A 30 -0.90 11.45 16.15
N THR A 31 -0.98 10.14 16.37
CA THR A 31 -0.99 9.53 17.70
C THR A 31 0.30 8.77 18.02
N GLY A 32 1.09 8.43 17.00
CA GLY A 32 2.36 7.75 17.18
C GLY A 32 3.35 8.05 16.05
N MET A 33 4.63 8.15 16.42
CA MET A 33 5.76 8.25 15.48
C MET A 33 6.91 7.40 16.01
N GLU A 34 7.38 6.46 15.19
CA GLU A 34 8.44 5.54 15.57
C GLU A 34 9.40 5.27 14.41
N PRO A 35 10.72 5.40 14.62
CA PRO A 35 11.69 4.95 13.63
C PRO A 35 11.74 3.43 13.62
N LEU A 36 11.59 2.83 12.43
CA LEU A 36 11.79 1.40 12.21
C LEU A 36 13.20 1.09 11.69
N ASP A 37 13.81 2.07 10.99
CA ASP A 37 15.16 2.03 10.46
C ASP A 37 15.67 3.46 10.27
N ARG A 38 16.93 3.66 9.82
CA ARG A 38 17.59 4.97 9.65
C ARG A 38 16.75 6.00 8.91
N GLN A 39 15.98 5.57 7.91
CA GLN A 39 15.13 6.45 7.08
C GLN A 39 13.69 5.96 6.99
N VAL A 40 13.33 4.89 7.69
CA VAL A 40 11.98 4.30 7.65
C VAL A 40 11.26 4.61 8.95
N TRP A 41 10.08 5.16 8.82
CA TRP A 41 9.25 5.61 9.92
C TRP A 41 7.88 4.93 9.89
N ARG A 42 7.36 4.67 11.08
CA ARG A 42 5.99 4.25 11.33
C ARG A 42 5.22 5.41 11.93
N MET A 43 4.14 5.82 11.29
CA MET A 43 3.22 6.86 11.77
C MET A 43 1.86 6.24 12.05
N THR A 44 1.29 6.55 13.20
CA THR A 44 -0.08 6.21 13.57
C THR A 44 -0.93 7.47 13.54
N ILE A 45 -2.12 7.38 12.94
CA ILE A 45 -3.04 8.49 12.74
C ILE A 45 -4.42 8.06 13.25
N CYS A 46 -5.05 8.89 14.08
CA CYS A 46 -6.43 8.70 14.51
C CYS A 46 -7.37 9.27 13.44
N ASP A 47 -8.11 8.38 12.79
CA ASP A 47 -9.14 8.73 11.80
C ASP A 47 -10.21 7.62 11.76
N PRO A 48 -11.39 7.84 12.37
CA PRO A 48 -12.43 6.83 12.47
C PRO A 48 -12.92 6.32 11.12
N TYR A 49 -13.00 7.21 10.13
CA TYR A 49 -13.47 6.83 8.81
C TYR A 49 -12.49 5.89 8.09
N LEU A 50 -11.18 6.19 8.15
CA LEU A 50 -10.16 5.30 7.59
C LEU A 50 -10.14 3.96 8.31
N ALA A 51 -10.22 3.96 9.63
CA ALA A 51 -10.21 2.72 10.41
C ALA A 51 -11.38 1.78 10.02
N ALA A 52 -12.57 2.37 9.79
CA ALA A 52 -13.76 1.60 9.41
C ALA A 52 -13.78 1.16 7.94
N HIS A 53 -13.15 1.93 7.02
CA HIS A 53 -13.38 1.76 5.58
C HIS A 53 -12.14 1.46 4.75
N ALA A 54 -10.92 1.37 5.34
CA ALA A 54 -9.70 1.13 4.58
C ALA A 54 -9.53 -0.35 4.18
N PRO A 55 -9.74 -0.73 2.91
CA PRO A 55 -9.45 -2.08 2.45
C PRO A 55 -7.93 -2.32 2.36
N ALA A 56 -7.52 -3.58 2.34
CA ALA A 56 -6.13 -3.95 2.11
C ALA A 56 -5.67 -3.51 0.71
N GLY A 57 -4.53 -2.82 0.62
CA GLY A 57 -4.02 -2.25 -0.63
C GLY A 57 -4.49 -0.82 -0.91
N ALA A 58 -5.42 -0.26 -0.13
CA ALA A 58 -5.78 1.16 -0.22
C ALA A 58 -4.65 2.06 0.30
N PHE A 59 -4.68 3.31 -0.12
CA PHE A 59 -3.72 4.33 0.29
C PHE A 59 -4.42 5.61 0.74
N ILE A 60 -3.66 6.50 1.35
CA ILE A 60 -4.07 7.86 1.70
C ILE A 60 -3.11 8.86 1.08
N ASN A 61 -3.61 10.04 0.80
CA ASN A 61 -2.78 11.21 0.52
C ASN A 61 -2.55 12.00 1.80
N LEU A 62 -1.30 12.26 2.17
CA LEU A 62 -0.96 13.26 3.18
C LEU A 62 -0.55 14.57 2.51
N TYR A 63 -0.97 15.67 3.11
CA TYR A 63 -0.69 17.02 2.63
C TYR A 63 0.30 17.72 3.56
N SER A 64 1.30 18.37 2.96
CA SER A 64 2.26 19.20 3.68
C SER A 64 1.58 20.41 4.31
N ALA A 65 2.05 20.84 5.47
CA ALA A 65 1.68 22.12 6.06
C ALA A 65 2.34 23.31 5.33
N ASP A 66 3.43 23.05 4.62
CA ASP A 66 4.06 24.04 3.74
C ASP A 66 3.20 24.28 2.50
N ARG A 67 2.69 25.50 2.37
CA ARG A 67 1.82 25.93 1.25
C ARG A 67 2.52 25.89 -0.11
N MET A 68 3.85 25.88 -0.15
CA MET A 68 4.64 25.77 -1.38
C MET A 68 4.72 24.31 -1.86
N THR A 69 4.45 23.37 -1.00
CA THR A 69 4.39 21.94 -1.31
C THR A 69 2.97 21.52 -1.71
N MET A 70 2.60 21.81 -2.95
CA MET A 70 1.22 21.65 -3.44
C MET A 70 0.77 20.20 -3.60
N MET A 71 1.68 19.29 -3.99
CA MET A 71 1.31 17.90 -4.26
C MET A 71 1.26 17.08 -2.97
N PRO A 72 0.22 16.24 -2.79
CA PRO A 72 0.18 15.30 -1.66
C PRO A 72 1.20 14.17 -1.83
N ARG A 73 1.43 13.44 -0.76
CA ARG A 73 2.23 12.22 -0.74
C ARG A 73 1.32 11.01 -0.50
N PRO A 74 1.24 10.08 -1.46
CA PRO A 74 0.47 8.85 -1.30
C PRO A 74 1.23 7.87 -0.40
N PHE A 75 0.53 7.27 0.55
CA PHE A 75 1.05 6.23 1.44
C PHE A 75 0.06 5.08 1.55
N GLY A 76 0.52 3.85 1.33
CA GLY A 76 -0.26 2.65 1.57
C GLY A 76 -0.59 2.50 3.05
N ILE A 77 -1.82 2.09 3.36
CA ILE A 77 -2.23 1.79 4.73
C ILE A 77 -1.63 0.44 5.12
N SER A 78 -0.87 0.42 6.21
CA SER A 78 -0.18 -0.74 6.74
C SER A 78 -1.07 -1.56 7.66
N ARG A 79 -1.76 -0.93 8.60
CA ARG A 79 -2.66 -1.57 9.54
C ARG A 79 -3.83 -0.66 9.92
N VAL A 80 -4.89 -1.29 10.39
CA VAL A 80 -5.91 -0.66 11.23
C VAL A 80 -5.68 -1.16 12.65
N LEU A 81 -5.64 -0.25 13.60
CA LEU A 81 -5.38 -0.51 15.00
C LEU A 81 -6.65 -0.23 15.84
N GLU A 82 -6.63 -0.67 17.10
CA GLU A 82 -7.66 -0.31 18.07
C GLU A 82 -7.73 1.21 18.28
N GLY A 83 -8.87 1.72 18.74
CA GLY A 83 -9.06 3.15 18.99
C GLY A 83 -9.14 3.99 17.72
N GLU A 84 -9.73 3.44 16.65
CA GLU A 84 -10.00 4.17 15.41
C GLU A 84 -8.73 4.72 14.72
N GLN A 85 -7.65 3.97 14.79
CA GLN A 85 -6.35 4.38 14.29
C GLN A 85 -5.96 3.60 13.05
N ILE A 86 -5.22 4.25 12.16
CA ILE A 86 -4.51 3.61 11.06
C ILE A 86 -3.01 3.79 11.20
N GLU A 87 -2.26 2.90 10.60
CA GLU A 87 -0.81 2.96 10.54
C GLU A 87 -0.34 3.05 9.09
N ILE A 88 0.67 3.88 8.86
CA ILE A 88 1.45 3.92 7.61
C ILE A 88 2.92 3.74 7.93
N ILE A 89 3.66 3.15 6.98
CA ILE A 89 5.12 3.02 7.04
C ILE A 89 5.69 3.69 5.80
N PHE A 90 6.66 4.57 5.97
CA PHE A 90 7.24 5.34 4.87
C PHE A 90 8.73 5.61 5.06
N ALA A 91 9.44 5.82 3.94
CA ALA A 91 10.83 6.28 3.98
C ALA A 91 10.93 7.79 3.77
N VAL A 92 11.95 8.39 4.36
CA VAL A 92 12.36 9.77 4.11
C VAL A 92 13.17 9.81 2.82
N VAL A 93 12.53 10.23 1.72
CA VAL A 93 13.13 10.30 0.38
C VAL A 93 13.13 11.70 -0.22
N GLY A 94 12.60 12.68 0.49
CA GLY A 94 12.52 14.07 0.03
C GLY A 94 11.85 14.99 1.04
N GLN A 95 11.71 16.28 0.71
CA GLN A 95 11.25 17.33 1.62
C GLN A 95 9.91 16.98 2.30
N GLY A 96 8.90 16.51 1.57
CA GLY A 96 7.59 16.20 2.16
C GLY A 96 7.65 15.04 3.15
N THR A 97 8.37 13.94 2.82
CA THR A 97 8.53 12.82 3.76
C THR A 97 9.44 13.17 4.94
N TYR A 98 10.41 14.09 4.75
CA TYR A 98 11.19 14.65 5.85
C TYR A 98 10.31 15.46 6.80
N GLU A 99 9.41 16.32 6.30
CA GLU A 99 8.43 17.04 7.10
C GLU A 99 7.58 16.08 7.93
N PHE A 100 7.02 15.04 7.31
CA PHE A 100 6.19 14.08 8.02
C PHE A 100 6.94 13.29 9.08
N SER A 101 8.23 12.98 8.88
CA SER A 101 9.04 12.28 9.87
C SER A 101 9.32 13.11 11.15
N ARG A 102 9.04 14.41 11.12
CA ARG A 102 9.20 15.32 12.25
C ARG A 102 7.91 15.58 13.03
N LEU A 103 6.78 15.05 12.54
CA LEU A 103 5.53 15.13 13.27
C LEU A 103 5.64 14.34 14.59
N GLN A 104 4.94 14.83 15.60
CA GLN A 104 4.94 14.22 16.92
C GLN A 104 3.50 13.86 17.32
N PRO A 105 3.31 12.92 18.25
CA PRO A 105 1.98 12.66 18.81
C PRO A 105 1.32 13.95 19.32
N GLY A 106 0.05 14.14 18.95
CA GLY A 106 -0.72 15.34 19.23
C GLY A 106 -0.71 16.37 18.10
N MET A 107 0.22 16.28 17.13
CA MET A 107 0.22 17.17 15.97
C MET A 107 -0.85 16.78 14.95
N ALA A 108 -1.32 17.77 14.21
CA ALA A 108 -2.31 17.61 13.15
C ALA A 108 -1.65 17.31 11.79
N VAL A 109 -2.30 16.51 10.96
CA VAL A 109 -1.94 16.27 9.57
C VAL A 109 -3.18 16.25 8.70
N ASP A 110 -3.11 16.91 7.56
CA ASP A 110 -4.20 16.88 6.59
C ASP A 110 -4.08 15.64 5.69
N LEU A 111 -5.20 14.95 5.51
CA LEU A 111 -5.26 13.75 4.69
C LEU A 111 -6.51 13.67 3.81
N LEU A 112 -6.44 12.81 2.80
CA LEU A 112 -7.55 12.38 1.97
C LEU A 112 -7.46 10.87 1.78
N GLY A 113 -8.55 10.15 1.98
CA GLY A 113 -8.63 8.69 1.81
C GLY A 113 -9.79 8.04 2.58
N PRO A 114 -9.94 6.71 2.47
CA PRO A 114 -9.08 5.78 1.70
C PRO A 114 -9.25 5.97 0.20
N LEU A 115 -8.19 5.76 -0.56
CA LEU A 115 -8.15 5.94 -2.00
C LEU A 115 -7.78 4.63 -2.70
N GLY A 116 -8.26 4.46 -3.93
CA GLY A 116 -7.98 3.29 -4.76
C GLY A 116 -8.80 2.06 -4.41
N HIS A 117 -8.59 1.00 -5.17
CA HIS A 117 -9.22 -0.32 -5.02
C HIS A 117 -8.19 -1.30 -4.45
N GLY A 118 -8.56 -2.01 -3.39
CA GLY A 118 -7.70 -2.93 -2.68
C GLY A 118 -7.60 -4.32 -3.33
N PHE A 119 -6.88 -5.21 -2.64
CA PHE A 119 -6.80 -6.63 -2.99
C PHE A 119 -8.16 -7.32 -2.88
N ASP A 120 -8.46 -8.19 -3.84
CA ASP A 120 -9.56 -9.16 -3.71
C ASP A 120 -9.11 -10.30 -2.78
N LEU A 121 -9.65 -10.28 -1.58
CA LEU A 121 -9.41 -11.27 -0.52
C LEU A 121 -10.64 -12.15 -0.28
N GLY A 122 -11.60 -12.17 -1.21
CA GLY A 122 -12.91 -12.84 -1.01
C GLY A 122 -12.85 -14.35 -0.93
N LYS A 123 -11.83 -14.99 -1.50
CA LYS A 123 -11.76 -16.46 -1.58
C LYS A 123 -11.05 -17.07 -0.37
N PRO A 124 -11.53 -18.23 0.14
CA PRO A 124 -10.75 -19.09 1.03
C PRO A 124 -9.62 -19.73 0.23
N ALA A 125 -8.40 -19.23 0.38
CA ALA A 125 -7.23 -19.63 -0.40
C ALA A 125 -5.96 -19.61 0.43
N ASP A 126 -4.88 -20.14 -0.13
CA ASP A 126 -3.53 -19.99 0.40
C ASP A 126 -2.92 -18.75 -0.25
N TYR A 127 -2.62 -17.73 0.56
CA TYR A 127 -2.10 -16.47 0.07
C TYR A 127 -0.58 -16.37 0.23
N LEU A 128 0.13 -16.17 -0.88
CA LEU A 128 1.55 -15.81 -0.87
C LEU A 128 1.68 -14.27 -0.93
N LEU A 129 2.14 -13.69 0.16
CA LEU A 129 2.33 -12.24 0.30
C LEU A 129 3.78 -11.90 -0.06
N VAL A 130 4.05 -11.53 -1.32
CA VAL A 130 5.41 -11.32 -1.83
C VAL A 130 5.71 -9.83 -1.87
N GLY A 131 6.55 -9.36 -0.94
CA GLY A 131 6.81 -7.94 -0.74
C GLY A 131 8.27 -7.54 -0.88
N GLY A 132 8.53 -6.31 -1.34
CA GLY A 132 9.87 -5.74 -1.41
C GLY A 132 9.98 -4.34 -0.82
N GLY A 133 10.84 -4.17 0.18
CA GLY A 133 11.11 -2.86 0.77
C GLY A 133 9.83 -2.16 1.24
N LEU A 134 9.58 -0.95 0.76
CA LEU A 134 8.38 -0.17 1.10
C LEU A 134 7.08 -0.67 0.44
N GLY A 135 7.12 -1.71 -0.38
CA GLY A 135 5.92 -2.41 -0.83
C GLY A 135 5.37 -3.39 0.21
N VAL A 136 6.08 -3.67 1.30
CA VAL A 136 5.60 -4.54 2.38
C VAL A 136 4.39 -3.96 3.14
N PRO A 137 4.29 -2.67 3.45
CA PRO A 137 3.17 -2.11 4.22
C PRO A 137 1.76 -2.46 3.71
N PRO A 138 1.40 -2.34 2.42
CA PRO A 138 0.09 -2.76 1.93
C PRO A 138 -0.20 -4.27 2.14
N LEU A 139 0.85 -5.11 2.13
CA LEU A 139 0.73 -6.55 2.37
C LEU A 139 0.52 -6.87 3.85
N ILE A 140 1.03 -6.06 4.78
CA ILE A 140 0.73 -6.16 6.21
C ILE A 140 -0.77 -5.99 6.44
N ARG A 141 -1.39 -5.02 5.78
CA ARG A 141 -2.86 -4.84 5.86
C ARG A 141 -3.61 -6.04 5.26
N ALA A 142 -3.11 -6.61 4.17
CA ALA A 142 -3.69 -7.83 3.60
C ALA A 142 -3.59 -9.01 4.57
N ALA A 143 -2.43 -9.23 5.20
CA ALA A 143 -2.22 -10.24 6.22
C ALA A 143 -3.19 -10.06 7.40
N GLN A 144 -3.33 -8.82 7.91
CA GLN A 144 -4.27 -8.49 8.97
C GLN A 144 -5.72 -8.83 8.59
N CYS A 145 -6.13 -8.55 7.36
CA CYS A 145 -7.48 -8.87 6.87
C CYS A 145 -7.71 -10.38 6.67
N LEU A 146 -6.66 -11.16 6.46
CA LEU A 146 -6.72 -12.61 6.24
C LEU A 146 -6.60 -13.41 7.53
N GLN A 147 -6.01 -12.82 8.56
CA GLN A 147 -5.71 -13.48 9.83
C GLN A 147 -6.96 -14.09 10.46
N GLY A 148 -6.86 -15.35 10.89
CA GLY A 148 -7.94 -16.09 11.59
C GLY A 148 -9.13 -16.48 10.71
N ARG A 149 -9.09 -16.24 9.40
CA ARG A 149 -10.17 -16.65 8.49
C ARG A 149 -10.11 -18.15 8.21
N SER A 150 -11.26 -18.81 8.35
CA SER A 150 -11.37 -20.25 8.08
C SER A 150 -11.02 -20.59 6.63
N GLY A 151 -10.20 -21.64 6.44
CA GLY A 151 -9.77 -22.11 5.13
C GLY A 151 -8.74 -21.21 4.43
N VAL A 152 -8.13 -20.26 5.15
CA VAL A 152 -7.08 -19.39 4.66
C VAL A 152 -5.76 -19.75 5.33
N ARG A 153 -4.68 -19.83 4.55
CA ARG A 153 -3.29 -19.85 5.03
C ARG A 153 -2.53 -18.70 4.39
N THR A 154 -1.57 -18.16 5.13
CA THR A 154 -0.77 -17.02 4.68
C THR A 154 0.71 -17.30 4.81
N THR A 155 1.47 -17.12 3.73
CA THR A 155 2.93 -17.17 3.72
C THR A 155 3.46 -15.84 3.22
N ALA A 156 4.23 -15.13 4.05
CA ALA A 156 4.90 -13.90 3.67
C ALA A 156 6.34 -14.18 3.21
N LEU A 157 6.69 -13.67 2.04
CA LEU A 157 8.02 -13.76 1.41
C LEU A 157 8.52 -12.34 1.17
N LEU A 158 9.45 -11.86 2.01
CA LEU A 158 9.83 -10.46 2.05
C LEU A 158 11.28 -10.26 1.63
N GLY A 159 11.49 -9.35 0.67
CA GLY A 159 12.81 -8.95 0.20
C GLY A 159 13.18 -7.54 0.65
N TYR A 160 14.41 -7.37 1.12
CA TYR A 160 14.93 -6.09 1.56
C TYR A 160 16.28 -5.80 0.93
N ARG A 161 16.69 -4.53 0.94
CA ARG A 161 18.05 -4.17 0.51
C ARG A 161 19.07 -4.68 1.54
N ASP A 162 18.85 -4.36 2.81
CA ASP A 162 19.75 -4.62 3.93
C ASP A 162 18.98 -4.87 5.26
N HIS A 163 18.07 -4.00 5.67
CA HIS A 163 17.37 -4.10 6.95
C HIS A 163 15.93 -4.63 6.81
N ARG A 164 15.57 -5.60 7.64
CA ARG A 164 14.28 -6.32 7.63
C ARG A 164 13.29 -5.63 8.55
N PHE A 165 13.01 -4.35 8.32
CA PHE A 165 12.25 -3.47 9.23
C PHE A 165 10.80 -3.90 9.49
N ALA A 166 10.19 -4.70 8.63
CA ALA A 166 8.78 -5.07 8.74
C ALA A 166 8.55 -6.51 9.27
N ASP A 167 9.57 -7.33 9.45
CA ASP A 167 9.42 -8.75 9.84
C ASP A 167 8.72 -8.90 11.19
N ALA A 168 9.09 -8.07 12.17
CA ALA A 168 8.46 -8.09 13.49
C ALA A 168 6.97 -7.71 13.48
N ILE A 169 6.53 -6.96 12.46
CA ILE A 169 5.14 -6.54 12.28
C ILE A 169 4.37 -7.61 11.50
N MET A 170 4.98 -8.18 10.45
CA MET A 170 4.35 -9.16 9.58
C MET A 170 4.23 -10.54 10.23
N GLY A 171 5.26 -10.99 10.95
CA GLY A 171 5.32 -12.35 11.52
C GLY A 171 4.09 -12.75 12.33
N PRO A 172 3.62 -11.93 13.28
CA PRO A 172 2.41 -12.26 14.07
C PRO A 172 1.11 -12.32 13.28
N LEU A 173 1.09 -11.81 12.03
CA LEU A 173 -0.09 -11.72 11.18
C LEU A 173 -0.17 -12.85 10.13
N THR A 174 0.87 -13.69 10.02
CA THR A 174 0.99 -14.74 9.00
C THR A 174 1.33 -16.08 9.61
N ASP A 175 0.94 -17.17 8.94
CA ASP A 175 1.26 -18.53 9.40
C ASP A 175 2.73 -18.89 9.17
N ARG A 176 3.34 -18.30 8.12
CA ARG A 176 4.77 -18.47 7.80
C ARG A 176 5.34 -17.16 7.30
N LEU A 177 6.54 -16.82 7.75
CA LEU A 177 7.32 -15.69 7.27
C LEU A 177 8.71 -16.14 6.88
N GLU A 178 9.12 -15.82 5.65
CA GLU A 178 10.50 -15.87 5.23
C GLU A 178 10.93 -14.51 4.69
N SER A 179 12.14 -14.10 5.02
CA SER A 179 12.71 -12.85 4.53
C SER A 179 14.15 -13.02 4.07
N ILE A 180 14.53 -12.21 3.08
CA ILE A 180 15.84 -12.24 2.45
C ILE A 180 16.34 -10.81 2.22
N ASP A 181 17.63 -10.63 2.25
CA ASP A 181 18.30 -9.40 1.84
C ASP A 181 19.08 -9.60 0.53
N ASN A 182 19.46 -8.50 -0.11
CA ASN A 182 20.15 -8.53 -1.40
C ASN A 182 21.51 -9.25 -1.36
N ALA A 183 22.11 -9.43 -0.19
CA ALA A 183 23.34 -10.19 -0.05
C ALA A 183 23.10 -11.71 -0.14
N SER A 184 21.89 -12.15 0.20
CA SER A 184 21.51 -13.56 0.29
C SER A 184 20.64 -14.02 -0.90
N GLY A 185 20.09 -13.08 -1.69
CA GLY A 185 19.22 -13.38 -2.83
C GLY A 185 18.07 -12.37 -2.97
N ASP A 186 16.98 -12.81 -3.58
CA ASP A 186 15.78 -12.01 -3.83
C ASP A 186 14.49 -12.80 -3.52
N VAL A 187 13.34 -12.17 -3.74
CA VAL A 187 12.04 -12.82 -3.47
C VAL A 187 11.75 -14.02 -4.38
N ILE A 188 12.37 -14.09 -5.57
CA ILE A 188 12.24 -15.26 -6.46
C ILE A 188 12.94 -16.46 -5.85
N THR A 189 14.09 -16.23 -5.20
CA THR A 189 14.78 -17.27 -4.42
C THR A 189 13.86 -17.83 -3.32
N LEU A 190 13.07 -16.98 -2.63
CA LEU A 190 12.10 -17.42 -1.63
C LEU A 190 10.94 -18.18 -2.26
N LEU A 191 10.38 -17.68 -3.37
CA LEU A 191 9.31 -18.36 -4.11
C LEU A 191 9.72 -19.75 -4.57
N ASP A 192 10.95 -19.92 -5.07
CA ASP A 192 11.46 -21.22 -5.51
C ASP A 192 11.68 -22.18 -4.33
N ARG A 193 12.04 -21.68 -3.14
CA ARG A 193 12.15 -22.51 -1.93
C ARG A 193 10.80 -23.09 -1.49
N VAL A 194 9.74 -22.29 -1.57
CA VAL A 194 8.39 -22.73 -1.15
C VAL A 194 7.61 -23.42 -2.25
N ARG A 195 8.14 -23.49 -3.47
CA ARG A 195 7.44 -24.00 -4.65
C ARG A 195 6.85 -25.40 -4.46
N GLY A 196 7.57 -26.29 -3.75
CA GLY A 196 7.12 -27.63 -3.46
C GLY A 196 5.96 -27.75 -2.47
N ASP A 197 5.71 -26.69 -1.71
CA ASP A 197 4.64 -26.62 -0.69
C ASP A 197 3.36 -25.96 -1.25
N ILE A 198 3.38 -25.48 -2.51
CA ILE A 198 2.28 -24.75 -3.13
C ILE A 198 1.25 -25.71 -3.73
N ASP A 199 -0.01 -25.51 -3.38
CA ASP A 199 -1.16 -26.10 -4.04
C ASP A 199 -1.66 -25.12 -5.15
N PRO A 200 -1.47 -25.44 -6.44
CA PRO A 200 -1.83 -24.52 -7.52
C PRO A 200 -3.34 -24.19 -7.61
N GLU A 201 -4.19 -25.10 -7.15
CA GLU A 201 -5.67 -24.93 -7.20
C GLU A 201 -6.17 -23.96 -6.12
N ARG A 202 -5.36 -23.70 -5.12
CA ARG A 202 -5.74 -22.91 -3.94
C ARG A 202 -4.92 -21.64 -3.75
N THR A 203 -3.78 -21.50 -4.43
CA THR A 203 -2.83 -20.44 -4.11
C THR A 203 -3.07 -19.18 -4.93
N ILE A 204 -3.02 -18.02 -4.26
CA ILE A 204 -3.11 -16.68 -4.85
C ILE A 204 -1.91 -15.87 -4.39
N ILE A 205 -1.23 -15.20 -5.33
CA ILE A 205 -0.11 -14.30 -5.02
C ILE A 205 -0.63 -12.87 -4.87
N LEU A 206 -0.24 -12.21 -3.77
CA LEU A 206 -0.37 -10.77 -3.59
C LEU A 206 1.02 -10.16 -3.58
N THR A 207 1.31 -9.21 -4.45
CA THR A 207 2.65 -8.62 -4.51
C THR A 207 2.63 -7.10 -4.52
N CYS A 208 3.60 -6.50 -3.85
CA CYS A 208 3.86 -5.06 -3.86
C CYS A 208 5.36 -4.80 -3.63
N GLY A 209 5.94 -3.86 -4.38
CA GLY A 209 7.35 -3.49 -4.26
C GLY A 209 7.91 -2.87 -5.52
N PRO A 210 9.22 -2.81 -5.68
CA PRO A 210 9.88 -2.27 -6.87
C PRO A 210 9.37 -2.92 -8.15
N LEU A 211 9.18 -2.12 -9.21
CA LEU A 211 8.63 -2.60 -10.48
C LEU A 211 9.39 -3.82 -11.06
N PRO A 212 10.74 -3.86 -11.05
CA PRO A 212 11.47 -5.06 -11.51
C PRO A 212 11.13 -6.31 -10.70
N MET A 213 10.95 -6.18 -9.38
CA MET A 213 10.55 -7.29 -8.51
C MET A 213 9.15 -7.79 -8.87
N MET A 214 8.16 -6.89 -8.96
CA MET A 214 6.79 -7.28 -9.29
C MET A 214 6.69 -7.91 -10.69
N ARG A 215 7.47 -7.41 -11.66
CA ARG A 215 7.61 -8.03 -13.00
C ARG A 215 8.12 -9.47 -12.91
N ALA A 216 9.15 -9.71 -12.11
CA ALA A 216 9.71 -11.05 -11.90
C ALA A 216 8.70 -11.98 -11.21
N VAL A 217 8.00 -11.50 -10.19
CA VAL A 217 6.92 -12.24 -9.49
C VAL A 217 5.78 -12.57 -10.45
N ALA A 218 5.34 -11.61 -11.29
CA ALA A 218 4.29 -11.84 -12.29
C ALA A 218 4.72 -12.88 -13.35
N ALA A 219 5.99 -12.85 -13.78
CA ALA A 219 6.54 -13.85 -14.70
C ALA A 219 6.57 -15.24 -14.05
N TRP A 220 7.00 -15.33 -12.80
CA TRP A 220 7.01 -16.56 -12.01
C TRP A 220 5.58 -17.11 -11.81
N ALA A 221 4.62 -16.25 -11.46
CA ALA A 221 3.21 -16.61 -11.33
C ALA A 221 2.64 -17.18 -12.64
N ARG A 222 2.94 -16.56 -13.78
CA ARG A 222 2.52 -17.05 -15.10
C ARG A 222 3.13 -18.42 -15.43
N GLN A 223 4.41 -18.63 -15.10
CA GLN A 223 5.09 -19.92 -15.34
C GLN A 223 4.52 -21.06 -14.49
N THR A 224 4.02 -20.74 -13.30
CA THR A 224 3.44 -21.71 -12.36
C THR A 224 1.92 -21.84 -12.48
N GLY A 225 1.27 -21.00 -13.32
CA GLY A 225 -0.19 -20.99 -13.51
C GLY A 225 -0.96 -20.36 -12.35
N LEU A 226 -0.28 -19.64 -11.44
CA LEU A 226 -0.90 -19.04 -10.26
C LEU A 226 -1.51 -17.67 -10.56
N PRO A 227 -2.71 -17.36 -10.07
CA PRO A 227 -3.24 -16.01 -10.13
C PRO A 227 -2.43 -15.09 -9.23
N ALA A 228 -2.16 -13.86 -9.69
CA ALA A 228 -1.44 -12.87 -8.93
C ALA A 228 -2.11 -11.50 -9.02
N GLN A 229 -2.08 -10.76 -7.91
CA GLN A 229 -2.54 -9.38 -7.79
C GLN A 229 -1.34 -8.49 -7.43
N CYS A 230 -1.13 -7.43 -8.22
CA CYS A 230 -0.02 -6.49 -8.07
C CYS A 230 -0.53 -5.15 -7.55
N CYS A 231 -0.07 -4.72 -6.38
CA CYS A 231 -0.32 -3.39 -5.87
C CYS A 231 0.74 -2.43 -6.45
N MET A 232 0.34 -1.69 -7.47
CA MET A 232 1.23 -0.84 -8.25
C MET A 232 1.52 0.48 -7.57
N GLU A 233 2.77 0.91 -7.64
CA GLU A 233 3.20 2.25 -7.24
C GLU A 233 3.41 3.12 -8.49
N SER A 234 3.04 4.40 -8.40
CA SER A 234 3.27 5.37 -9.44
C SER A 234 3.44 6.77 -8.85
N ARG A 235 4.12 7.65 -9.58
CA ARG A 235 4.10 9.08 -9.22
C ARG A 235 2.68 9.60 -9.35
N MET A 236 2.16 10.16 -8.28
CA MET A 236 0.80 10.70 -8.24
C MET A 236 0.81 12.22 -8.11
N GLY A 237 -0.06 12.87 -8.87
CA GLY A 237 -0.38 14.28 -8.68
C GLY A 237 -1.56 14.42 -7.71
N CYS A 238 -2.79 14.18 -8.18
CA CYS A 238 -3.99 14.34 -7.35
C CYS A 238 -4.28 13.13 -6.43
N GLY A 239 -4.01 11.91 -6.88
CA GLY A 239 -4.30 10.67 -6.15
C GLY A 239 -5.76 10.20 -6.19
N TYR A 240 -6.67 10.89 -6.91
CA TYR A 240 -8.10 10.56 -6.99
C TYR A 240 -8.67 10.60 -8.42
N GLY A 241 -7.80 10.46 -9.43
CA GLY A 241 -8.22 10.23 -10.82
C GLY A 241 -8.42 11.48 -11.70
N THR A 242 -8.30 12.71 -11.17
CA THR A 242 -8.54 13.94 -11.95
C THR A 242 -7.40 14.25 -12.92
N CYS A 243 -6.14 14.19 -12.49
CA CYS A 243 -4.98 14.30 -13.37
C CYS A 243 -4.66 12.96 -14.04
N VAL A 244 -3.79 12.95 -15.03
CA VAL A 244 -3.36 11.73 -15.75
C VAL A 244 -1.89 11.36 -15.44
N ALA A 245 -1.40 11.69 -14.24
CA ALA A 245 0.00 11.51 -13.88
C ALA A 245 0.35 10.03 -13.58
N CYS A 246 -0.56 9.27 -12.97
CA CYS A 246 -0.31 7.92 -12.47
C CYS A 246 -0.84 6.82 -13.41
N VAL A 247 -0.61 6.94 -14.71
CA VAL A 247 -1.10 5.95 -15.69
C VAL A 247 -0.19 4.73 -15.74
N VAL A 248 -0.81 3.58 -15.98
CA VAL A 248 -0.19 2.29 -16.26
C VAL A 248 -0.80 1.71 -17.53
N ASP A 249 0.01 1.07 -18.37
CA ASP A 249 -0.46 0.41 -19.57
C ASP A 249 -0.96 -0.99 -19.22
N THR A 250 -2.16 -1.32 -19.69
CA THR A 250 -2.81 -2.61 -19.47
C THR A 250 -3.39 -3.14 -20.79
N VAL A 251 -3.78 -4.41 -20.80
CA VAL A 251 -4.45 -5.00 -21.98
C VAL A 251 -5.82 -4.36 -22.26
N ASP A 252 -6.40 -3.65 -21.30
CA ASP A 252 -7.64 -2.87 -21.44
C ASP A 252 -7.39 -1.41 -21.84
N GLY A 253 -6.13 -1.03 -22.12
CA GLY A 253 -5.72 0.32 -22.37
C GLY A 253 -5.03 0.98 -21.16
N ARG A 254 -4.97 2.33 -21.16
CA ARG A 254 -4.33 3.09 -20.09
C ARG A 254 -5.26 3.30 -18.92
N LEU A 255 -4.87 2.80 -17.76
CA LEU A 255 -5.59 2.95 -16.49
C LEU A 255 -4.83 3.84 -15.52
N LYS A 256 -5.53 4.45 -14.56
CA LYS A 256 -4.95 5.31 -13.52
C LYS A 256 -4.74 4.51 -12.24
N VAL A 257 -3.52 4.38 -11.79
CA VAL A 257 -3.17 3.65 -10.57
C VAL A 257 -4.00 4.12 -9.36
N CYS A 258 -4.22 5.43 -9.22
CA CYS A 258 -4.95 5.98 -8.07
C CYS A 258 -6.47 5.77 -8.12
N LYS A 259 -7.07 5.51 -9.29
CA LYS A 259 -8.52 5.41 -9.45
C LYS A 259 -8.95 3.99 -9.81
N ASP A 260 -8.26 3.38 -10.79
CA ASP A 260 -8.62 2.07 -11.34
C ASP A 260 -7.87 0.94 -10.61
N GLY A 261 -6.77 1.28 -9.90
CA GLY A 261 -5.96 0.46 -9.00
C GLY A 261 -5.99 1.01 -7.57
N PRO A 262 -4.91 0.89 -6.79
CA PRO A 262 -3.56 0.47 -7.17
C PRO A 262 -3.40 -1.02 -7.42
N VAL A 263 -4.36 -1.87 -7.03
CA VAL A 263 -4.26 -3.31 -7.22
C VAL A 263 -4.83 -3.70 -8.58
N PHE A 264 -4.02 -4.42 -9.36
CA PHE A 264 -4.38 -4.97 -10.66
C PHE A 264 -4.04 -6.46 -10.71
N ALA A 265 -4.82 -7.24 -11.47
CA ALA A 265 -4.41 -8.60 -11.79
C ALA A 265 -3.15 -8.58 -12.66
N ALA A 266 -2.19 -9.44 -12.36
CA ALA A 266 -0.85 -9.42 -12.97
C ALA A 266 -0.87 -9.69 -14.49
N ASP A 267 -1.83 -10.46 -14.95
CA ASP A 267 -2.08 -10.78 -16.36
C ASP A 267 -2.69 -9.63 -17.16
N ARG A 268 -3.22 -8.61 -16.48
CA ARG A 268 -3.77 -7.40 -17.11
C ARG A 268 -2.69 -6.33 -17.36
N LEU A 269 -1.54 -6.40 -16.67
CA LEU A 269 -0.47 -5.42 -16.76
C LEU A 269 0.44 -5.69 -17.96
N ILE A 270 0.79 -4.64 -18.72
CA ILE A 270 1.81 -4.68 -19.77
C ILE A 270 3.15 -4.30 -19.14
N TRP A 271 4.00 -5.30 -18.92
CA TRP A 271 5.24 -5.14 -18.17
C TRP A 271 6.39 -4.50 -18.97
N ASP A 272 6.34 -4.57 -20.31
CA ASP A 272 7.42 -4.19 -21.23
C ASP A 272 7.24 -2.80 -21.87
N ALA A 273 6.14 -2.07 -21.55
CA ALA A 273 5.79 -0.79 -22.16
C ALA A 273 6.82 0.37 -21.97
N GLY A 274 7.90 0.14 -21.21
CA GLY A 274 8.94 1.14 -20.90
C GLY A 274 10.29 0.95 -21.60
N GLU A 275 10.57 -0.21 -22.17
CA GLU A 275 11.88 -0.49 -22.83
C GLU A 275 11.91 0.06 -24.24
N ASP A 276 10.84 -0.04 -25.02
CA ASP A 276 10.74 0.49 -26.39
C ASP A 276 10.81 2.03 -26.49
N LYS A 277 10.60 2.76 -25.40
CA LYS A 277 10.65 4.23 -25.40
C LYS A 277 12.03 4.80 -25.08
N LYS A 278 13.01 3.99 -24.67
CA LYS A 278 14.39 4.45 -24.43
C LYS A 278 15.26 4.39 -25.67
N GLU A 279 14.91 3.58 -26.68
CA GLU A 279 15.64 3.49 -27.95
C GLU A 279 15.20 4.54 -29.00
N ALA A 280 14.11 5.27 -28.73
CA ALA A 280 13.56 6.29 -29.63
C ALA A 280 13.81 7.75 -29.19
N ARG A 281 14.85 8.00 -28.32
CA ARG A 281 15.25 9.38 -27.95
C ARG A 281 16.76 9.56 -28.06
#